data_faa1f9012f75897d896667d98d13746e
#
_entry.id   faa1f9012f75897d896667d98d13746e
#
_cell.length_a   1.000
_cell.length_b   1.000
_cell.length_c   1.000
_cell.angle_alpha   90.00
_cell.angle_beta   90.00
_cell.angle_gamma   90.00
#
_symmetry.space_group_name_H-M   'P 1'
#
loop_
_entity.id
_entity.type
_entity.pdbx_description
1 polymer ?
#
loop_
_entity_poly.entity_id
_entity_poly.type
_entity_poly.pdbx_seq_one_letter_code
_entity_poly.pdbx_strand_id
1 'polypeptide(L)'
;MARINLTEMLNHEKETQENRGRKFARNFYFKKNGRNNALVKFLLNSTEDIPVFTTHTIQKISKSGKRFFQEVDCMGEDCPLCNYAINNPNGTVSFRHDKIVIPLVNFTAVDKDGNVAPAVEYWTRSAGFFS
;
A
#
# COMPACT_ATOMS: atom_id res chain seq x y z
N MET A 1 -15.46 -29.97 11.88
CA MET A 1 -14.18 -29.49 11.29
C MET A 1 -14.21 -29.70 9.78
N ALA A 2 -14.14 -28.61 9.04
CA ALA A 2 -14.14 -28.74 7.58
C ALA A 2 -12.82 -29.33 7.11
N ARG A 3 -12.89 -30.46 6.39
CA ARG A 3 -11.70 -31.02 5.74
C ARG A 3 -11.50 -30.32 4.41
N ILE A 4 -10.35 -29.68 4.24
CA ILE A 4 -9.99 -29.10 2.98
C ILE A 4 -9.42 -30.20 2.09
N ASN A 5 -10.03 -30.39 0.92
CA ASN A 5 -9.54 -31.34 -0.07
C ASN A 5 -8.25 -30.78 -0.68
N LEU A 6 -7.21 -31.59 -0.76
CA LEU A 6 -5.92 -31.18 -1.33
C LEU A 6 -6.07 -30.67 -2.76
N THR A 7 -6.92 -31.30 -3.57
CA THR A 7 -7.18 -30.87 -4.94
C THR A 7 -7.78 -29.46 -4.97
N GLU A 8 -8.72 -29.18 -4.07
CA GLU A 8 -9.33 -27.86 -3.97
C GLU A 8 -8.32 -26.79 -3.53
N MET A 9 -7.44 -27.15 -2.58
CA MET A 9 -6.36 -26.24 -2.16
C MET A 9 -5.43 -25.89 -3.30
N LEU A 10 -5.00 -26.91 -4.06
CA LEU A 10 -4.10 -26.71 -5.20
C LEU A 10 -4.76 -25.86 -6.29
N ASN A 11 -6.04 -26.09 -6.56
CA ASN A 11 -6.78 -25.30 -7.53
C ASN A 11 -6.95 -23.85 -7.07
N HIS A 12 -7.24 -23.65 -5.79
CA HIS A 12 -7.36 -22.29 -5.23
C HIS A 12 -6.04 -21.54 -5.30
N GLU A 13 -4.94 -22.19 -4.95
CA GLU A 13 -3.62 -21.57 -5.04
C GLU A 13 -3.24 -21.26 -6.49
N LYS A 14 -3.57 -22.15 -7.41
CA LYS A 14 -3.35 -21.94 -8.84
C LYS A 14 -4.13 -20.73 -9.36
N GLU A 15 -5.41 -20.63 -8.99
CA GLU A 15 -6.23 -19.46 -9.33
C GLU A 15 -5.65 -18.18 -8.73
N THR A 16 -5.18 -18.22 -7.49
CA THR A 16 -4.55 -17.08 -6.83
C THR A 16 -3.30 -16.64 -7.58
N GLN A 17 -2.46 -17.58 -8.02
CA GLN A 17 -1.27 -17.26 -8.80
C GLN A 17 -1.60 -16.69 -10.18
N GLU A 18 -2.57 -17.25 -10.87
CA GLU A 18 -3.01 -16.76 -12.18
C GLU A 18 -3.60 -15.35 -12.09
N ASN A 19 -4.26 -15.04 -11.00
CA ASN A 19 -4.86 -13.73 -10.76
C ASN A 19 -3.89 -12.71 -10.16
N ARG A 20 -2.69 -13.13 -9.80
CA ARG A 20 -1.69 -12.34 -9.06
C ARG A 20 -1.17 -11.17 -9.86
N GLY A 21 -1.42 -10.69 -10.79
CA GLY A 21 -1.04 -9.48 -11.48
C GLY A 21 -2.24 -8.73 -12.05
N ARG A 22 -3.43 -9.34 -11.96
CA ARG A 22 -4.63 -8.80 -12.59
C ARG A 22 -5.58 -8.07 -11.66
N LYS A 23 -5.53 -8.38 -10.36
CA LYS A 23 -6.49 -7.89 -9.36
C LYS A 23 -5.90 -6.97 -8.30
N PHE A 24 -4.60 -6.72 -8.33
CA PHE A 24 -4.02 -5.77 -7.37
C PHE A 24 -4.31 -4.35 -7.83
N ALA A 25 -4.99 -3.62 -6.97
CA ALA A 25 -5.17 -2.20 -7.19
C ALA A 25 -3.82 -1.51 -7.12
N ARG A 26 -3.58 -0.61 -8.06
CA ARG A 26 -2.33 0.15 -8.13
C ARG A 26 -2.41 1.35 -7.22
N ASN A 27 -1.24 1.84 -6.82
CA ASN A 27 -1.17 3.11 -6.13
C ASN A 27 -1.50 4.26 -7.08
N PHE A 28 -2.24 5.22 -6.57
CA PHE A 28 -2.52 6.47 -7.28
C PHE A 28 -1.40 7.46 -7.00
N TYR A 29 -0.82 8.01 -8.08
CA TYR A 29 0.23 9.02 -8.00
C TYR A 29 -0.07 10.18 -8.92
N PHE A 30 0.27 11.39 -8.48
CA PHE A 30 0.36 12.53 -9.38
C PHE A 30 1.67 12.45 -10.16
N LYS A 31 1.61 12.76 -11.45
CA LYS A 31 2.81 12.76 -12.30
C LYS A 31 3.70 13.94 -11.93
N LYS A 32 5.00 13.68 -11.82
CA LYS A 32 5.98 14.73 -11.48
C LYS A 32 6.10 15.80 -12.57
N ASN A 33 5.98 15.40 -13.84
CA ASN A 33 6.11 16.29 -15.00
C ASN A 33 4.86 16.16 -15.84
N GLY A 34 3.99 17.17 -15.81
CA GLY A 34 2.78 17.18 -16.58
C GLY A 34 1.57 17.67 -15.81
N ARG A 35 0.39 17.49 -16.37
CA ARG A 35 -0.85 17.85 -15.70
C ARG A 35 -1.10 16.92 -14.52
N ASN A 36 -1.11 17.50 -13.32
CA ASN A 36 -1.46 16.79 -12.10
C ASN A 36 -2.97 16.78 -11.89
N ASN A 37 -3.72 16.41 -12.93
CA ASN A 37 -5.17 16.36 -12.92
C ASN A 37 -5.64 14.93 -13.10
N ALA A 38 -6.57 14.52 -12.25
CA ALA A 38 -7.23 13.23 -12.40
C ALA A 38 -8.69 13.37 -11.99
N LEU A 39 -9.58 12.72 -12.73
CA LEU A 39 -10.98 12.61 -12.34
C LEU A 39 -11.15 11.31 -11.58
N VAL A 40 -11.47 11.42 -10.28
CA VAL A 40 -11.56 10.27 -9.40
C VAL A 40 -12.87 10.29 -8.62
N LYS A 41 -13.32 9.11 -8.23
CA LYS A 41 -14.43 8.95 -7.30
C LYS A 41 -13.94 8.16 -6.10
N PHE A 42 -14.05 8.72 -4.91
CA PHE A 42 -13.69 8.02 -3.69
C PHE A 42 -14.71 6.94 -3.37
N LEU A 43 -14.23 5.77 -2.99
CA LEU A 43 -15.05 4.62 -2.65
C LEU A 43 -15.33 4.55 -1.14
N LEU A 44 -15.59 5.71 -0.53
CA LEU A 44 -15.87 5.86 0.89
C LEU A 44 -17.22 6.54 1.06
N ASN A 45 -17.98 6.09 2.06
CA ASN A 45 -19.25 6.72 2.41
C ASN A 45 -19.07 7.99 3.26
N SER A 46 -18.01 8.00 4.10
CA SER A 46 -17.70 9.15 4.94
C SER A 46 -16.20 9.16 5.28
N THR A 47 -15.72 10.28 5.81
CA THR A 47 -14.33 10.39 6.28
C THR A 47 -14.01 9.46 7.45
N GLU A 48 -15.03 9.01 8.17
CA GLU A 48 -14.87 8.05 9.27
C GLU A 48 -14.50 6.64 8.77
N ASP A 49 -14.80 6.35 7.51
CA ASP A 49 -14.50 5.05 6.90
C ASP A 49 -13.08 4.96 6.34
N ILE A 50 -12.26 5.99 6.49
CA ILE A 50 -10.89 5.98 5.97
C ILE A 50 -10.01 5.06 6.81
N PRO A 51 -9.43 3.99 6.21
CA PRO A 51 -8.52 3.11 6.94
C PRO A 51 -7.24 3.84 7.35
N VAL A 52 -6.83 3.65 8.59
CA VAL A 52 -5.58 4.20 9.14
C VAL A 52 -4.68 3.03 9.51
N PHE A 53 -3.44 3.09 9.05
CA PHE A 53 -2.43 2.08 9.35
C PHE A 53 -1.27 2.74 10.08
N THR A 54 -0.79 2.12 11.15
CA THR A 54 0.40 2.56 11.86
C THR A 54 1.57 1.70 11.42
N THR A 55 2.60 2.32 10.86
CA THR A 55 3.72 1.62 10.23
C THR A 55 5.07 2.19 10.67
N HIS A 56 6.10 1.42 10.40
CA HIS A 56 7.50 1.83 10.47
C HIS A 56 8.12 1.74 9.10
N THR A 57 9.02 2.65 8.78
CA THR A 57 9.82 2.58 7.54
C THR A 57 11.22 2.07 7.87
N ILE A 58 11.63 1.00 7.23
CA ILE A 58 12.96 0.41 7.39
C ILE A 58 13.80 0.73 6.17
N GLN A 59 14.98 1.30 6.39
CA GLN A 59 15.93 1.52 5.33
C GLN A 59 16.78 0.26 5.14
N LYS A 60 16.81 -0.26 3.92
CA LYS A 60 17.59 -1.44 3.55
C LYS A 60 18.56 -1.12 2.42
N ILE A 61 19.60 -1.93 2.30
CA ILE A 61 20.55 -1.83 1.21
C ILE A 61 20.51 -3.13 0.42
N SER A 62 20.30 -3.02 -0.90
CA SER A 62 20.28 -4.17 -1.79
C SER A 62 21.69 -4.72 -2.01
N LYS A 63 21.79 -5.91 -2.60
CA LYS A 63 23.07 -6.52 -2.95
C LYS A 63 23.91 -5.64 -3.88
N SER A 64 23.26 -4.80 -4.69
CA SER A 64 23.91 -3.86 -5.60
C SER A 64 24.30 -2.53 -4.94
N GLY A 65 24.06 -2.37 -3.64
CA GLY A 65 24.39 -1.16 -2.89
C GLY A 65 23.31 -0.06 -2.96
N LYS A 66 22.17 -0.31 -3.60
CA LYS A 66 21.08 0.66 -3.65
C LYS A 66 20.31 0.67 -2.34
N ARG A 67 20.00 1.88 -1.86
CA ARG A 67 19.14 2.06 -0.71
C ARG A 67 17.67 1.95 -1.14
N PHE A 68 16.89 1.25 -0.36
CA PHE A 68 15.45 1.21 -0.55
C PHE A 68 14.76 1.18 0.81
N PHE A 69 13.47 1.55 0.81
CA PHE A 69 12.67 1.62 2.02
C PHE A 69 11.58 0.58 1.96
N GLN A 70 11.33 -0.05 3.10
CA GLN A 70 10.24 -1.00 3.26
C GLN A 70 9.37 -0.56 4.42
N GLU A 71 8.05 -0.53 4.23
CA GLU A 71 7.11 -0.31 5.31
C GLU A 71 6.71 -1.63 5.94
N VAL A 72 6.65 -1.63 7.26
CA VAL A 72 6.16 -2.76 8.05
C VAL A 72 5.18 -2.25 9.09
N ASP A 73 4.19 -3.07 9.43
CA ASP A 73 3.19 -2.68 10.41
C ASP A 73 3.78 -2.58 11.81
N CYS A 74 3.31 -1.58 12.56
CA CYS A 74 3.63 -1.46 13.98
C CYS A 74 2.80 -2.50 14.75
N MET A 75 3.45 -3.21 15.65
CA MET A 75 2.79 -4.24 16.46
C MET A 75 2.00 -3.66 17.65
N GLY A 76 2.02 -2.35 17.88
CA GLY A 76 1.34 -1.70 18.97
C GLY A 76 2.19 -1.65 20.24
N GLU A 77 1.63 -2.07 21.36
CA GLU A 77 2.39 -2.15 22.61
C GLU A 77 3.50 -3.19 22.47
N ASP A 78 4.64 -2.93 23.08
CA ASP A 78 5.82 -3.79 23.05
C ASP A 78 6.38 -4.07 21.65
N CYS A 79 6.12 -3.18 20.70
CA CYS A 79 6.66 -3.31 19.35
C CYS A 79 8.20 -3.19 19.39
N PRO A 80 8.93 -4.22 18.93
CA PRO A 80 10.40 -4.18 18.92
C PRO A 80 10.96 -3.07 18.05
N LEU A 81 10.26 -2.71 16.98
CA LEU A 81 10.69 -1.63 16.08
C LEU A 81 10.53 -0.26 16.73
N CYS A 82 9.48 -0.05 17.54
CA CYS A 82 9.35 1.17 18.35
C CYS A 82 10.50 1.32 19.31
N ASN A 83 10.83 0.25 20.03
CA ASN A 83 11.93 0.25 20.99
C ASN A 83 13.27 0.52 20.30
N TYR A 84 13.51 -0.13 19.18
CA TYR A 84 14.71 0.10 18.39
C TYR A 84 14.82 1.56 17.92
N ALA A 85 13.75 2.12 17.41
CA ALA A 85 13.73 3.49 16.89
C ALA A 85 13.97 4.53 17.99
N ILE A 86 13.40 4.32 19.18
CA ILE A 86 13.61 5.21 20.33
C ILE A 86 15.08 5.21 20.76
N ASN A 87 15.70 4.02 20.80
CA ASN A 87 17.09 3.86 21.23
C ASN A 87 18.11 4.23 20.14
N ASN A 88 17.65 4.33 18.88
CA ASN A 88 18.51 4.60 17.74
C ASN A 88 17.87 5.69 16.85
N PRO A 89 17.77 6.94 17.31
CA PRO A 89 17.04 7.99 16.59
C PRO A 89 17.61 8.29 15.19
N ASN A 90 18.90 8.01 14.97
CA ASN A 90 19.54 8.18 13.65
C ASN A 90 19.74 6.84 12.93
N GLY A 91 19.07 5.78 13.37
CA GLY A 91 19.18 4.46 12.79
C GLY A 91 18.34 4.28 11.53
N THR A 92 18.27 3.03 11.08
CA THR A 92 17.62 2.65 9.81
C THR A 92 16.13 2.39 9.94
N VAL A 93 15.57 2.48 11.15
CA VAL A 93 14.15 2.25 11.42
C VAL A 93 13.53 3.54 11.91
N SER A 94 12.48 4.00 11.25
CA SER A 94 11.72 5.16 11.70
C SER A 94 10.85 4.82 12.91
N PHE A 95 10.54 5.83 13.73
CA PHE A 95 9.48 5.68 14.72
C PHE A 95 8.15 5.47 14.00
N ARG A 96 7.16 4.95 14.71
CA ARG A 96 5.83 4.69 14.13
C ARG A 96 5.21 5.97 13.57
N HIS A 97 4.56 5.84 12.43
CA HIS A 97 3.80 6.92 11.84
C HIS A 97 2.49 6.38 11.28
N ASP A 98 1.47 7.22 11.30
CA ASP A 98 0.17 6.87 10.80
C ASP A 98 0.05 7.24 9.32
N LYS A 99 -0.57 6.36 8.58
CA LYS A 99 -0.77 6.49 7.15
C LYS A 99 -2.22 6.15 6.84
N ILE A 100 -2.83 6.92 5.97
CA ILE A 100 -4.18 6.66 5.47
C ILE A 100 -4.12 6.13 4.05
N VAL A 101 -5.09 5.27 3.72
CA VAL A 101 -5.22 4.70 2.39
C VAL A 101 -6.65 4.94 1.93
N ILE A 102 -6.81 5.66 0.83
CA ILE A 102 -8.13 5.99 0.29
C ILE A 102 -8.34 5.24 -1.01
N PRO A 103 -9.29 4.27 -1.04
CA PRO A 103 -9.64 3.62 -2.29
C PRO A 103 -10.44 4.57 -3.18
N LEU A 104 -10.13 4.55 -4.47
CA LEU A 104 -10.81 5.39 -5.44
C LEU A 104 -10.90 4.71 -6.80
N VAL A 105 -11.81 5.18 -7.62
CA VAL A 105 -11.83 4.85 -9.05
C VAL A 105 -11.21 6.03 -9.80
N ASN A 106 -10.16 5.77 -10.55
CA ASN A 106 -9.53 6.78 -11.39
C ASN A 106 -10.08 6.65 -12.82
N PHE A 107 -10.92 7.60 -13.23
CA PHE A 107 -11.52 7.60 -14.56
C PHE A 107 -10.57 8.08 -15.65
N THR A 108 -9.43 8.64 -15.26
CA THR A 108 -8.41 9.13 -16.18
C THR A 108 -7.22 8.18 -16.32
N ALA A 109 -7.30 7.00 -15.67
CA ALA A 109 -6.26 5.98 -15.82
C ALA A 109 -6.18 5.50 -17.26
N VAL A 110 -4.95 5.18 -17.69
CA VAL A 110 -4.69 4.66 -19.04
C VAL A 110 -4.10 3.26 -18.96
N ASP A 111 -4.37 2.46 -19.97
CA ASP A 111 -3.81 1.13 -20.11
C ASP A 111 -2.42 1.17 -20.76
N LYS A 112 -1.87 -0.01 -21.06
CA LYS A 112 -0.55 -0.14 -21.71
C LYS A 112 -0.49 0.53 -23.08
N ASP A 113 -1.62 0.61 -23.75
CA ASP A 113 -1.71 1.15 -25.11
C ASP A 113 -2.02 2.65 -25.11
N GLY A 114 -2.14 3.26 -23.93
CA GLY A 114 -2.44 4.68 -23.79
C GLY A 114 -3.93 5.01 -23.87
N ASN A 115 -4.80 4.02 -23.93
CA ASN A 115 -6.26 4.22 -23.94
C ASN A 115 -6.79 4.43 -22.53
N VAL A 116 -7.82 5.28 -22.41
CA VAL A 116 -8.46 5.51 -21.12
C VAL A 116 -9.14 4.23 -20.65
N ALA A 117 -8.74 3.75 -19.46
CA ALA A 117 -9.26 2.56 -18.85
C ALA A 117 -9.45 2.81 -17.35
N PRO A 118 -10.69 3.14 -16.91
CA PRO A 118 -10.94 3.39 -15.48
C PRO A 118 -10.47 2.23 -14.62
N ALA A 119 -9.78 2.55 -13.52
CA ALA A 119 -9.18 1.55 -12.64
C ALA A 119 -9.38 1.91 -11.18
N VAL A 120 -9.51 0.88 -10.33
CA VAL A 120 -9.49 1.05 -8.88
C VAL A 120 -8.04 1.22 -8.44
N GLU A 121 -7.78 2.29 -7.71
CA GLU A 121 -6.44 2.62 -7.21
C GLU A 121 -6.51 3.02 -5.74
N TYR A 122 -5.38 2.98 -5.05
CA TYR A 122 -5.27 3.43 -3.67
C TYR A 122 -4.42 4.69 -3.60
N TRP A 123 -4.95 5.72 -2.94
CA TRP A 123 -4.20 6.94 -2.67
C TRP A 123 -3.71 6.89 -1.22
N THR A 124 -2.40 6.85 -1.06
CA THR A 124 -1.76 6.72 0.24
C THR A 124 -1.12 8.04 0.64
N ARG A 125 -1.43 8.52 1.84
CA ARG A 125 -0.88 9.75 2.40
C ARG A 125 -0.62 9.59 3.89
N SER A 126 0.28 10.42 4.44
CA SER A 126 0.43 10.49 5.89
C SER A 126 -0.86 11.03 6.52
N ALA A 127 -1.16 10.62 7.74
CA ALA A 127 -2.37 11.08 8.43
C ALA A 127 -2.41 12.59 8.60
N GLY A 128 -1.24 13.23 8.75
CA GLY A 128 -1.15 14.69 8.86
C GLY A 128 -1.54 15.45 7.60
N PHE A 129 -1.62 14.80 6.45
CA PHE A 129 -2.02 15.45 5.20
C PHE A 129 -3.43 16.03 5.26
N PHE A 130 -4.33 15.42 6.02
CA PHE A 130 -5.72 15.83 6.14
C PHE A 130 -6.04 16.57 7.44
N SER A 131 -5.04 16.80 8.27
CA SER A 131 -5.22 17.52 9.53
C SER A 131 -5.17 19.05 9.36
#